data_390708a1b755dd8323562484c9a077b7
#
_entry.id   390708a1b755dd8323562484c9a077b7
#
_cell.length_a   1.000
_cell.length_b   1.000
_cell.length_c   1.000
_cell.angle_alpha   90.00
_cell.angle_beta   90.00
_cell.angle_gamma   90.00
#
_symmetry.space_group_name_H-M   'P 1'
#
loop_
_entity.id
_entity.type
_entity.pdbx_description
1 polymer ?
#
loop_
_entity_poly.entity_id
_entity_poly.type
_entity_poly.pdbx_seq_one_letter_code
_entity_poly.pdbx_strand_id
1 'polypeptide(L)'
;MTATVRRSRLSSEREAELYQAVIELVREVGYEAMTMDAVAARSRSSKATLYRQWQGKPQLVAAAMRHNRPVKTLDVDTGSLRGDLHRLADEVGDAAEHDTSFMGAIGHAVSSNPDLAAALQEMLIDPERAKLDAMVRRAVDRGEIAADAAAVEFFAHMVLGAVIARKFLEGKFADGEYLSRYVDAVVLPALGVV
;
A
#
# COMPACT_ATOMS: atom_id res chain seq x y z
N MET A 1 -25.55 -36.04 16.65
CA MET A 1 -25.49 -35.20 15.40
C MET A 1 -25.15 -33.78 15.82
N THR A 2 -23.88 -33.44 15.79
CA THR A 2 -23.39 -32.10 16.18
C THR A 2 -23.36 -31.23 14.92
N ALA A 3 -24.27 -30.26 14.85
CA ALA A 3 -24.31 -29.29 13.77
C ALA A 3 -23.08 -28.37 13.87
N THR A 4 -22.18 -28.51 12.93
CA THR A 4 -21.04 -27.62 12.75
C THR A 4 -21.58 -26.22 12.38
N VAL A 5 -21.56 -25.29 13.34
CA VAL A 5 -21.88 -23.89 13.11
C VAL A 5 -20.88 -23.35 12.09
N ARG A 6 -21.32 -23.24 10.84
CA ARG A 6 -20.60 -22.59 9.75
C ARG A 6 -20.38 -21.14 10.15
N ARG A 7 -19.18 -20.79 10.64
CA ARG A 7 -18.80 -19.41 10.99
C ARG A 7 -18.99 -18.56 9.73
N SER A 8 -20.03 -17.73 9.73
CA SER A 8 -20.35 -16.83 8.62
C SER A 8 -19.22 -15.80 8.46
N ARG A 9 -18.37 -16.01 7.46
CA ARG A 9 -17.53 -14.96 6.89
C ARG A 9 -18.46 -13.97 6.18
N LEU A 10 -18.15 -12.68 6.27
CA LEU A 10 -18.83 -11.67 5.43
C LEU A 10 -18.66 -12.06 3.96
N SER A 11 -19.67 -11.82 3.13
CA SER A 11 -19.48 -11.95 1.69
C SER A 11 -18.47 -10.90 1.19
N SER A 12 -17.82 -11.13 0.06
CA SER A 12 -16.84 -10.19 -0.51
C SER A 12 -17.45 -8.80 -0.76
N GLU A 13 -18.72 -8.74 -1.16
CA GLU A 13 -19.46 -7.48 -1.35
C GLU A 13 -19.65 -6.73 -0.03
N ARG A 14 -20.06 -7.44 1.02
CA ARG A 14 -20.26 -6.86 2.36
C ARG A 14 -18.94 -6.43 3.00
N GLU A 15 -17.86 -7.11 2.69
CA GLU A 15 -16.52 -6.75 3.12
C GLU A 15 -16.05 -5.46 2.42
N ALA A 16 -16.29 -5.34 1.11
CA ALA A 16 -15.99 -4.14 0.35
C ALA A 16 -16.78 -2.91 0.85
N GLU A 17 -18.11 -3.05 1.09
CA GLU A 17 -18.92 -1.99 1.67
C GLU A 17 -18.40 -1.54 3.05
N LEU A 18 -17.99 -2.49 3.87
CA LEU A 18 -17.43 -2.20 5.18
C LEU A 18 -16.09 -1.45 5.06
N TYR A 19 -15.19 -1.87 4.19
CA TYR A 19 -13.93 -1.17 3.96
C TYR A 19 -14.14 0.23 3.43
N GLN A 20 -15.10 0.41 2.53
CA GLN A 20 -15.48 1.74 2.04
C GLN A 20 -15.96 2.64 3.20
N ALA A 21 -16.81 2.12 4.08
CA ALA A 21 -17.29 2.86 5.25
C ALA A 21 -16.14 3.26 6.21
N VAL A 22 -15.12 2.40 6.36
CA VAL A 22 -13.91 2.73 7.14
C VAL A 22 -13.14 3.88 6.52
N ILE A 23 -12.87 3.82 5.20
CA ILE A 23 -12.14 4.87 4.48
C ILE A 23 -12.87 6.21 4.58
N GLU A 24 -14.19 6.22 4.38
CA GLU A 24 -15.02 7.43 4.50
C GLU A 24 -14.98 8.02 5.91
N LEU A 25 -15.09 7.19 6.95
CA LEU A 25 -15.00 7.65 8.33
C LEU A 25 -13.63 8.25 8.65
N VAL A 26 -12.54 7.62 8.19
CA VAL A 26 -11.19 8.17 8.37
C VAL A 26 -11.05 9.53 7.66
N ARG A 27 -11.62 9.69 6.48
CA ARG A 27 -11.62 10.97 5.76
C ARG A 27 -12.41 12.06 6.48
N GLU A 28 -13.58 11.70 7.04
CA GLU A 28 -14.49 12.64 7.69
C GLU A 28 -13.98 13.13 9.05
N VAL A 29 -13.52 12.21 9.90
CA VAL A 29 -13.21 12.52 11.30
C VAL A 29 -11.76 12.25 11.71
N GLY A 30 -10.95 11.69 10.83
CA GLY A 30 -9.59 11.24 11.11
C GLY A 30 -9.53 9.89 11.82
N TYR A 31 -8.32 9.29 11.78
CA TYR A 31 -8.11 7.99 12.43
C TYR A 31 -8.41 8.03 13.92
N GLU A 32 -7.92 9.03 14.67
CA GLU A 32 -8.06 9.06 16.14
C GLU A 32 -9.52 9.10 16.58
N ALA A 33 -10.35 9.93 15.96
CA ALA A 33 -11.77 10.08 16.32
C ALA A 33 -12.66 8.94 15.79
N MET A 34 -12.20 8.18 14.79
CA MET A 34 -12.95 7.01 14.31
C MET A 34 -13.04 5.92 15.39
N THR A 35 -14.24 5.39 15.61
CA THR A 35 -14.48 4.31 16.56
C THR A 35 -15.04 3.05 15.89
N MET A 36 -14.82 1.89 16.50
CA MET A 36 -15.41 0.62 16.04
C MET A 36 -16.95 0.64 16.07
N ASP A 37 -17.54 1.43 16.97
CA ASP A 37 -19.00 1.61 17.04
C ASP A 37 -19.52 2.42 15.85
N ALA A 38 -18.84 3.50 15.45
CA ALA A 38 -19.17 4.28 14.26
C ALA A 38 -19.09 3.42 12.98
N VAL A 39 -18.03 2.61 12.86
CA VAL A 39 -17.89 1.66 11.76
C VAL A 39 -19.02 0.64 11.74
N ALA A 40 -19.34 0.03 12.89
CA ALA A 40 -20.42 -0.94 13.01
C ALA A 40 -21.76 -0.35 12.57
N ALA A 41 -22.07 0.87 13.03
CA ALA A 41 -23.30 1.58 12.66
C ALA A 41 -23.35 1.88 11.15
N ARG A 42 -22.28 2.46 10.57
CA ARG A 42 -22.23 2.84 9.16
C ARG A 42 -22.31 1.62 8.22
N SER A 43 -21.56 0.55 8.53
CA SER A 43 -21.52 -0.67 7.74
C SER A 43 -22.68 -1.64 8.01
N ARG A 44 -23.58 -1.29 8.93
CA ARG A 44 -24.68 -2.19 9.39
C ARG A 44 -24.16 -3.56 9.84
N SER A 45 -23.00 -3.58 10.50
CA SER A 45 -22.36 -4.79 11.02
C SER A 45 -22.43 -4.80 12.55
N SER A 46 -22.36 -5.99 13.16
CA SER A 46 -22.26 -6.03 14.62
C SER A 46 -20.81 -5.78 15.06
N LYS A 47 -20.62 -5.07 16.18
CA LYS A 47 -19.32 -4.84 16.81
C LYS A 47 -18.57 -6.16 17.07
N ALA A 48 -19.30 -7.20 17.51
CA ALA A 48 -18.75 -8.54 17.73
C ALA A 48 -18.20 -9.16 16.43
N THR A 49 -18.85 -8.91 15.29
CA THR A 49 -18.35 -9.37 13.98
C THR A 49 -17.05 -8.66 13.61
N LEU A 50 -16.95 -7.34 13.81
CA LEU A 50 -15.76 -6.57 13.53
C LEU A 50 -14.56 -7.05 14.34
N TYR A 51 -14.70 -7.14 15.67
CA TYR A 51 -13.61 -7.61 16.54
C TYR A 51 -13.19 -9.05 16.26
N ARG A 52 -14.14 -9.92 15.90
CA ARG A 52 -13.82 -11.31 15.56
C ARG A 52 -12.99 -11.41 14.28
N GLN A 53 -13.20 -10.53 13.31
CA GLN A 53 -12.58 -10.63 12.00
C GLN A 53 -11.27 -9.82 11.92
N TRP A 54 -11.19 -8.67 12.56
CA TRP A 54 -10.05 -7.75 12.46
C TRP A 54 -9.32 -7.48 13.77
N GLN A 55 -9.72 -8.08 14.87
CA GLN A 55 -9.12 -7.93 16.21
C GLN A 55 -9.21 -6.50 16.78
N GLY A 56 -9.12 -5.46 15.97
CA GLY A 56 -9.17 -4.07 16.41
C GLY A 56 -9.18 -3.05 15.29
N LYS A 57 -9.21 -1.77 15.69
CA LYS A 57 -9.24 -0.62 14.79
C LYS A 57 -8.01 -0.55 13.89
N PRO A 58 -6.75 -0.75 14.36
CA PRO A 58 -5.56 -0.72 13.50
C PRO A 58 -5.65 -1.73 12.36
N GLN A 59 -5.95 -2.99 12.65
CA GLN A 59 -6.03 -4.07 11.66
C GLN A 59 -7.18 -3.87 10.68
N LEU A 60 -8.30 -3.34 11.14
CA LEU A 60 -9.43 -3.01 10.28
C LEU A 60 -9.08 -1.89 9.29
N VAL A 61 -8.41 -0.83 9.75
CA VAL A 61 -7.97 0.26 8.87
C VAL A 61 -6.91 -0.22 7.88
N ALA A 62 -5.92 -0.98 8.32
CA ALA A 62 -4.91 -1.56 7.44
C ALA A 62 -5.52 -2.49 6.37
N ALA A 63 -6.51 -3.30 6.74
CA ALA A 63 -7.24 -4.15 5.80
C ALA A 63 -8.06 -3.34 4.78
N ALA A 64 -8.73 -2.27 5.22
CA ALA A 64 -9.46 -1.35 4.35
C ALA A 64 -8.53 -0.64 3.37
N MET A 65 -7.37 -0.17 3.83
CA MET A 65 -6.35 0.45 2.96
C MET A 65 -5.84 -0.54 1.91
N ARG A 66 -5.51 -1.75 2.33
CA ARG A 66 -5.06 -2.80 1.41
C ARG A 66 -6.11 -3.14 0.33
N HIS A 67 -7.39 -3.19 0.73
CA HIS A 67 -8.49 -3.49 -0.19
C HIS A 67 -8.73 -2.36 -1.19
N ASN A 68 -8.68 -1.12 -0.72
CA ASN A 68 -9.02 0.09 -1.50
C ASN A 68 -7.81 0.73 -2.18
N ARG A 69 -6.62 0.13 -2.09
CA ARG A 69 -5.45 0.72 -2.75
C ARG A 69 -5.65 0.72 -4.28
N PRO A 70 -5.25 1.80 -4.95
CA PRO A 70 -5.44 1.95 -6.38
C PRO A 70 -4.55 1.00 -7.20
N VAL A 71 -3.34 0.71 -6.75
CA VAL A 71 -2.43 -0.26 -7.38
C VAL A 71 -2.64 -1.62 -6.74
N LYS A 72 -3.24 -2.55 -7.48
CA LYS A 72 -3.61 -3.88 -6.95
C LYS A 72 -2.49 -4.92 -7.03
N THR A 73 -1.50 -4.72 -7.88
CA THR A 73 -0.42 -5.69 -8.07
C THR A 73 0.86 -5.02 -8.53
N LEU A 74 1.94 -5.19 -7.77
CA LEU A 74 3.30 -4.96 -8.25
C LEU A 74 3.90 -6.24 -8.88
N ASP A 75 3.06 -7.15 -9.35
CA ASP A 75 3.47 -8.42 -9.95
C ASP A 75 3.73 -8.18 -11.45
N VAL A 76 4.75 -7.33 -11.71
CA VAL A 76 5.15 -6.94 -13.05
C VAL A 76 6.38 -7.76 -13.43
N ASP A 77 6.35 -8.39 -14.60
CA ASP A 77 7.50 -9.05 -15.22
C ASP A 77 7.43 -8.84 -16.74
N THR A 78 8.11 -7.80 -17.20
CA THR A 78 8.19 -7.43 -18.63
C THR A 78 9.38 -8.06 -19.33
N GLY A 79 10.21 -8.80 -18.60
CA GLY A 79 11.45 -9.38 -19.10
C GLY A 79 12.68 -8.48 -18.91
N SER A 80 12.55 -7.26 -18.35
CA SER A 80 13.67 -6.39 -18.00
C SER A 80 13.35 -5.52 -16.79
N LEU A 81 14.37 -5.16 -16.00
CA LEU A 81 14.20 -4.26 -14.85
C LEU A 81 13.68 -2.89 -15.28
N ARG A 82 14.21 -2.34 -16.39
CA ARG A 82 13.74 -1.08 -16.97
C ARG A 82 12.25 -1.13 -17.29
N GLY A 83 11.83 -2.16 -18.00
CA GLY A 83 10.42 -2.35 -18.36
C GLY A 83 9.52 -2.52 -17.15
N ASP A 84 9.96 -3.30 -16.15
CA ASP A 84 9.23 -3.51 -14.90
C ASP A 84 9.03 -2.19 -14.15
N LEU A 85 10.08 -1.37 -14.03
CA LEU A 85 10.02 -0.08 -13.34
C LEU A 85 9.17 0.97 -14.07
N HIS A 86 9.24 1.04 -15.40
CA HIS A 86 8.37 1.93 -16.19
C HIS A 86 6.91 1.53 -16.06
N ARG A 87 6.60 0.24 -16.13
CA ARG A 87 5.23 -0.25 -15.91
C ARG A 87 4.71 0.09 -14.52
N LEU A 88 5.57 -0.06 -13.51
CA LEU A 88 5.24 0.33 -12.15
C LEU A 88 5.01 1.85 -12.03
N ALA A 89 5.83 2.67 -12.68
CA ALA A 89 5.71 4.12 -12.71
C ALA A 89 4.36 4.57 -13.29
N ASP A 90 3.90 3.96 -14.37
CA ASP A 90 2.61 4.24 -14.98
C ASP A 90 1.46 3.89 -14.02
N GLU A 91 1.47 2.68 -13.45
CA GLU A 91 0.41 2.20 -12.54
C GLU A 91 0.33 3.03 -11.26
N VAL A 92 1.48 3.42 -10.69
CA VAL A 92 1.55 4.26 -9.49
C VAL A 92 1.16 5.70 -9.81
N GLY A 93 1.59 6.23 -10.95
CA GLY A 93 1.28 7.58 -11.39
C GLY A 93 -0.21 7.81 -11.59
N ASP A 94 -0.88 6.89 -12.27
CA ASP A 94 -2.35 6.93 -12.46
C ASP A 94 -3.12 6.89 -11.13
N ALA A 95 -2.54 6.21 -10.15
CA ALA A 95 -3.14 6.06 -8.83
C ALA A 95 -2.92 7.26 -7.90
N ALA A 96 -1.85 8.00 -8.08
CA ALA A 96 -1.40 9.04 -7.13
C ALA A 96 -2.34 10.25 -7.04
N GLU A 97 -3.15 10.52 -8.05
CA GLU A 97 -4.08 11.66 -8.10
C GLU A 97 -5.28 11.53 -7.16
N HIS A 98 -5.59 10.32 -6.66
CA HIS A 98 -6.93 10.02 -6.15
C HIS A 98 -7.14 10.12 -4.63
N ASP A 99 -6.11 10.25 -3.77
CA ASP A 99 -6.38 10.19 -2.31
C ASP A 99 -5.40 10.92 -1.36
N THR A 100 -5.32 12.24 -1.46
CA THR A 100 -4.42 13.06 -0.62
C THR A 100 -4.89 13.28 0.82
N SER A 101 -6.18 13.52 1.03
CA SER A 101 -6.69 13.86 2.37
C SER A 101 -6.61 12.64 3.29
N PHE A 102 -6.89 11.48 2.75
CA PHE A 102 -6.80 10.21 3.46
C PHE A 102 -5.34 9.87 3.83
N MET A 103 -4.41 9.99 2.88
CA MET A 103 -2.98 9.75 3.13
C MET A 103 -2.40 10.71 4.17
N GLY A 104 -2.85 11.97 4.18
CA GLY A 104 -2.46 12.94 5.20
C GLY A 104 -2.96 12.56 6.59
N ALA A 105 -4.22 12.14 6.71
CA ALA A 105 -4.82 11.71 7.98
C ALA A 105 -4.14 10.46 8.53
N ILE A 106 -3.79 9.51 7.68
CA ILE A 106 -3.09 8.29 8.07
C ILE A 106 -1.63 8.57 8.43
N GLY A 107 -0.93 9.40 7.67
CA GLY A 107 0.48 9.74 7.94
C GLY A 107 0.69 10.34 9.33
N HIS A 108 -0.20 11.22 9.77
CA HIS A 108 -0.18 11.75 11.14
C HIS A 108 -0.46 10.65 12.18
N ALA A 109 -1.48 9.82 11.95
CA ALA A 109 -1.86 8.76 12.86
C ALA A 109 -0.76 7.68 13.01
N VAL A 110 -0.06 7.35 11.94
CA VAL A 110 1.07 6.39 11.98
C VAL A 110 2.20 6.87 12.89
N SER A 111 2.49 8.17 12.86
CA SER A 111 3.56 8.75 13.70
C SER A 111 3.25 8.70 15.20
N SER A 112 1.96 8.68 15.58
CA SER A 112 1.50 8.72 16.97
C SER A 112 0.93 7.38 17.48
N ASN A 113 0.70 6.40 16.60
CA ASN A 113 0.05 5.14 16.96
C ASN A 113 0.88 3.93 16.50
N PRO A 114 1.69 3.32 17.40
CA PRO A 114 2.53 2.16 17.08
C PRO A 114 1.75 0.94 16.58
N ASP A 115 0.54 0.70 17.10
CA ASP A 115 -0.27 -0.44 16.68
C ASP A 115 -0.78 -0.29 15.24
N LEU A 116 -1.13 0.95 14.85
CA LEU A 116 -1.47 1.25 13.46
C LEU A 116 -0.26 1.11 12.54
N ALA A 117 0.90 1.63 12.97
CA ALA A 117 2.14 1.50 12.22
C ALA A 117 2.49 0.02 11.98
N ALA A 118 2.42 -0.82 13.02
CA ALA A 118 2.68 -2.26 12.91
C ALA A 118 1.67 -2.97 11.99
N ALA A 119 0.38 -2.66 12.11
CA ALA A 119 -0.65 -3.26 11.26
C ALA A 119 -0.47 -2.88 9.77
N LEU A 120 -0.11 -1.62 9.49
CA LEU A 120 0.19 -1.17 8.12
C LEU A 120 1.48 -1.79 7.58
N GLN A 121 2.52 -1.88 8.42
CA GLN A 121 3.76 -2.56 8.06
C GLN A 121 3.48 -3.99 7.60
N GLU A 122 2.82 -4.79 8.45
CA GLU A 122 2.54 -6.20 8.18
C GLU A 122 1.60 -6.42 6.99
N MET A 123 0.50 -5.65 6.93
CA MET A 123 -0.58 -5.93 5.99
C MET A 123 -0.43 -5.24 4.64
N LEU A 124 0.32 -4.14 4.57
CA LEU A 124 0.43 -3.31 3.38
C LEU A 124 1.89 -3.20 2.87
N ILE A 125 2.84 -2.86 3.74
CA ILE A 125 4.20 -2.54 3.31
C ILE A 125 5.02 -3.79 3.02
N ASP A 126 5.05 -4.77 3.94
CA ASP A 126 5.87 -5.97 3.79
C ASP A 126 5.52 -6.81 2.55
N PRO A 127 4.22 -7.01 2.19
CA PRO A 127 3.86 -7.69 0.96
C PRO A 127 4.35 -6.98 -0.31
N GLU A 128 4.31 -5.64 -0.33
CA GLU A 128 4.78 -4.88 -1.50
C GLU A 128 6.30 -4.85 -1.58
N ARG A 129 6.98 -4.71 -0.44
CA ARG A 129 8.44 -4.83 -0.37
C ARG A 129 8.91 -6.19 -0.88
N ALA A 130 8.25 -7.27 -0.51
CA ALA A 130 8.59 -8.61 -1.00
C ALA A 130 8.51 -8.72 -2.54
N LYS A 131 7.58 -8.01 -3.17
CA LYS A 131 7.46 -7.96 -4.65
C LYS A 131 8.59 -7.15 -5.28
N LEU A 132 8.94 -6.00 -4.69
CA LEU A 132 10.10 -5.22 -5.12
C LEU A 132 11.40 -6.02 -4.99
N ASP A 133 11.57 -6.75 -3.88
CA ASP A 133 12.71 -7.64 -3.68
C ASP A 133 12.74 -8.79 -4.72
N ALA A 134 11.57 -9.31 -5.12
CA ALA A 134 11.47 -10.30 -6.18
C ALA A 134 11.84 -9.72 -7.56
N MET A 135 11.44 -8.48 -7.85
CA MET A 135 11.83 -7.77 -9.08
C MET A 135 13.34 -7.62 -9.17
N VAL A 136 14.00 -7.19 -8.09
CA VAL A 136 15.47 -7.10 -8.03
C VAL A 136 16.12 -8.46 -8.22
N ARG A 137 15.65 -9.51 -7.55
CA ARG A 137 16.20 -10.87 -7.74
C ARG A 137 16.12 -11.31 -9.19
N ARG A 138 14.99 -11.11 -9.88
CA ARG A 138 14.88 -11.43 -11.31
C ARG A 138 15.89 -10.66 -12.15
N ALA A 139 16.12 -9.38 -11.86
CA ALA A 139 17.10 -8.57 -12.57
C ALA A 139 18.54 -9.06 -12.35
N VAL A 140 18.89 -9.51 -11.13
CA VAL A 140 20.17 -10.16 -10.82
C VAL A 140 20.30 -11.48 -11.60
N ASP A 141 19.27 -12.33 -11.58
CA ASP A 141 19.26 -13.61 -12.28
C ASP A 141 19.42 -13.46 -13.81
N ARG A 142 18.92 -12.36 -14.37
CA ARG A 142 19.10 -12.01 -15.79
C ARG A 142 20.44 -11.33 -16.09
N GLY A 143 21.23 -11.02 -15.06
CA GLY A 143 22.51 -10.33 -15.22
C GLY A 143 22.40 -8.85 -15.55
N GLU A 144 21.24 -8.22 -15.33
CA GLU A 144 21.01 -6.79 -15.55
C GLU A 144 21.67 -5.91 -14.48
N ILE A 145 21.77 -6.43 -13.25
CA ILE A 145 22.42 -5.77 -12.10
C ILE A 145 23.34 -6.77 -11.38
N ALA A 146 24.42 -6.26 -10.80
CA ALA A 146 25.31 -7.07 -9.99
C ALA A 146 24.64 -7.42 -8.64
N ALA A 147 24.81 -8.65 -8.18
CA ALA A 147 24.20 -9.11 -6.92
C ALA A 147 24.71 -8.34 -5.69
N ASP A 148 25.91 -7.79 -5.78
CA ASP A 148 26.60 -7.00 -4.74
C ASP A 148 26.52 -5.49 -4.97
N ALA A 149 25.68 -5.02 -5.91
CA ALA A 149 25.52 -3.60 -6.15
C ALA A 149 24.97 -2.91 -4.88
N ALA A 150 25.72 -1.95 -4.36
CA ALA A 150 25.41 -1.28 -3.07
C ALA A 150 24.01 -0.64 -3.04
N ALA A 151 23.50 -0.19 -4.20
CA ALA A 151 22.18 0.43 -4.28
C ALA A 151 21.01 -0.56 -4.14
N VAL A 152 21.24 -1.87 -4.23
CA VAL A 152 20.19 -2.89 -4.09
C VAL A 152 19.51 -2.81 -2.72
N GLU A 153 20.24 -2.58 -1.65
CA GLU A 153 19.66 -2.42 -0.30
C GLU A 153 18.71 -1.23 -0.18
N PHE A 154 18.89 -0.20 -1.03
CA PHE A 154 18.06 1.01 -1.07
C PHE A 154 16.97 0.98 -2.13
N PHE A 155 16.81 -0.11 -2.87
CA PHE A 155 15.89 -0.18 -4.01
C PHE A 155 14.46 0.22 -3.64
N ALA A 156 13.90 -0.40 -2.61
CA ALA A 156 12.55 -0.05 -2.13
C ALA A 156 12.45 1.41 -1.67
N HIS A 157 13.50 1.95 -1.04
CA HIS A 157 13.53 3.35 -0.61
C HIS A 157 13.54 4.31 -1.81
N MET A 158 14.30 4.00 -2.85
CA MET A 158 14.31 4.81 -4.09
C MET A 158 12.94 4.79 -4.76
N VAL A 159 12.33 3.62 -4.95
CA VAL A 159 11.05 3.48 -5.64
C VAL A 159 9.91 4.15 -4.85
N LEU A 160 9.80 3.89 -3.55
CA LEU A 160 8.71 4.43 -2.73
C LEU A 160 8.95 5.88 -2.30
N GLY A 161 10.22 6.24 -2.07
CA GLY A 161 10.61 7.56 -1.58
C GLY A 161 10.27 8.68 -2.57
N ALA A 162 10.43 8.46 -3.85
CA ALA A 162 10.11 9.45 -4.90
C ALA A 162 8.64 9.87 -4.87
N VAL A 163 7.73 8.90 -4.67
CA VAL A 163 6.28 9.15 -4.60
C VAL A 163 5.94 10.08 -3.44
N ILE A 164 6.55 9.84 -2.29
CA ILE A 164 6.31 10.61 -1.06
C ILE A 164 7.00 11.97 -1.13
N ALA A 165 8.27 11.98 -1.52
CA ALA A 165 9.12 13.18 -1.49
C ALA A 165 8.59 14.29 -2.41
N ARG A 166 8.11 13.98 -3.61
CA ARG A 166 7.58 14.98 -4.55
C ARG A 166 6.45 15.81 -3.95
N LYS A 167 5.55 15.15 -3.21
CA LYS A 167 4.44 15.85 -2.55
C LYS A 167 4.92 16.84 -1.50
N PHE A 168 5.92 16.48 -0.71
CA PHE A 168 6.49 17.37 0.32
C PHE A 168 7.32 18.51 -0.27
N LEU A 169 8.13 18.22 -1.29
CA LEU A 169 9.08 19.18 -1.86
C LEU A 169 8.43 20.15 -2.84
N GLU A 170 7.46 19.68 -3.65
CA GLU A 170 6.90 20.44 -4.76
C GLU A 170 5.39 20.68 -4.63
N GLY A 171 4.72 20.08 -3.65
CA GLY A 171 3.26 20.14 -3.50
C GLY A 171 2.49 19.35 -4.59
N LYS A 172 3.21 18.61 -5.46
CA LYS A 172 2.65 17.88 -6.61
C LYS A 172 2.63 16.38 -6.37
N PHE A 173 1.73 15.68 -7.06
CA PHE A 173 1.75 14.22 -7.10
C PHE A 173 2.86 13.71 -8.01
N ALA A 174 3.35 12.52 -7.73
CA ALA A 174 4.28 11.80 -8.58
C ALA A 174 3.49 11.08 -9.68
N ASP A 175 3.23 11.79 -10.79
CA ASP A 175 2.62 11.22 -12.00
C ASP A 175 3.56 10.26 -12.72
N GLY A 176 3.02 9.47 -13.66
CA GLY A 176 3.78 8.46 -14.40
C GLY A 176 4.97 9.05 -15.17
N GLU A 177 4.82 10.23 -15.77
CA GLU A 177 5.91 10.90 -16.49
C GLU A 177 7.08 11.28 -15.56
N TYR A 178 6.77 11.83 -14.39
CA TYR A 178 7.80 12.13 -13.39
C TYR A 178 8.48 10.87 -12.89
N LEU A 179 7.72 9.84 -12.55
CA LEU A 179 8.27 8.58 -12.04
C LEU A 179 9.14 7.89 -13.09
N SER A 180 8.72 7.86 -14.35
CA SER A 180 9.51 7.30 -15.45
C SER A 180 10.84 8.02 -15.62
N ARG A 181 10.85 9.36 -15.60
CA ARG A 181 12.09 10.15 -15.65
C ARG A 181 12.98 9.90 -14.43
N TYR A 182 12.38 9.77 -13.25
CA TYR A 182 13.12 9.45 -12.02
C TYR A 182 13.76 8.06 -12.08
N VAL A 183 13.05 7.07 -12.62
CA VAL A 183 13.60 5.73 -12.87
C VAL A 183 14.83 5.80 -13.75
N ASP A 184 14.74 6.49 -14.89
CA ASP A 184 15.85 6.58 -15.84
C ASP A 184 17.03 7.42 -15.33
N ALA A 185 16.75 8.49 -14.59
CA ALA A 185 17.80 9.41 -14.13
C ALA A 185 18.45 8.99 -12.80
N VAL A 186 17.77 8.22 -11.96
CA VAL A 186 18.22 7.93 -10.59
C VAL A 186 18.29 6.43 -10.31
N VAL A 187 17.17 5.70 -10.48
CA VAL A 187 17.10 4.32 -10.01
C VAL A 187 17.98 3.40 -10.84
N LEU A 188 17.83 3.42 -12.17
CA LEU A 188 18.60 2.55 -13.07
C LEU A 188 20.10 2.84 -13.00
N PRO A 189 20.58 4.10 -13.09
CA PRO A 189 22.00 4.41 -12.95
C PRO A 189 22.59 4.02 -11.59
N ALA A 190 21.83 4.20 -10.48
CA ALA A 190 22.29 3.78 -9.16
C ALA A 190 22.52 2.27 -9.07
N LEU A 191 21.73 1.48 -9.81
CA LEU A 191 21.87 0.02 -9.89
C LEU A 191 22.89 -0.43 -10.95
N GLY A 192 23.53 0.51 -11.68
CA GLY A 192 24.49 0.20 -12.75
C GLY A 192 23.85 -0.21 -14.08
N VAL A 193 22.56 0.04 -14.27
CA VAL A 193 21.85 -0.22 -15.53
C VAL A 193 21.98 1.01 -16.43
N VAL A 194 22.61 0.84 -17.59
CA VAL A 194 22.84 1.91 -18.59
C VAL A 194 21.77 1.93 -19.68
#